data_afbff4a3c66cb97eb37e07767cafe912
#
_entry.id   afbff4a3c66cb97eb37e07767cafe912
#
_cell.length_a   1.000
_cell.length_b   1.000
_cell.length_c   1.000
_cell.angle_alpha   90.00
_cell.angle_beta   90.00
_cell.angle_gamma   90.00
#
_symmetry.space_group_name_H-M   'P 1'
#
loop_
_entity.id
_entity.type
_entity.pdbx_description
1 polymer ?
#
loop_
_entity_poly.entity_id
_entity_poly.type
_entity_poly.pdbx_seq_one_letter_code
_entity_poly.pdbx_strand_id
1 'polypeptide(L)'
;STSGRLEIDESHTYFFVKIPENYTKKILIINTHENKQKKLDSDETFSDPDFYISKINKYPSSFRSSEWFSERYGSYILAIPPKSIKPDDIFYIGMYCQFKCRYYLHIYFAKELSLPLGTMINFQIKPHETMNYILHLDKDFEELNVIANAIDGGKFRMFMNKEAPSSQNTFNVVPSWINGYSIQVSNKNKNQYCTNCNYHILIQNEGDQEINSLTLYAYIQDKIFTLAPVNVLYDSM
;
A
#
# COMPACT_ATOMS: atom_id res chain seq x y z
N SER A 1 -2.74 -4.15 -19.35
CA SER A 1 -3.53 -3.50 -18.28
C SER A 1 -4.97 -3.35 -18.76
N THR A 2 -5.91 -3.62 -17.90
CA THR A 2 -7.32 -3.38 -18.14
C THR A 2 -7.76 -2.30 -17.18
N SER A 3 -8.39 -1.24 -17.68
CA SER A 3 -8.99 -0.21 -16.86
C SER A 3 -10.45 -0.03 -17.30
N GLY A 4 -11.32 0.15 -16.33
CA GLY A 4 -12.73 0.39 -16.57
C GLY A 4 -13.31 1.32 -15.52
N ARG A 5 -14.32 2.10 -15.88
CA ARG A 5 -15.16 2.84 -14.93
C ARG A 5 -16.38 2.00 -14.63
N LEU A 6 -16.65 1.82 -13.35
CA LEU A 6 -17.82 1.10 -12.88
C LEU A 6 -18.59 1.92 -11.86
N GLU A 7 -19.90 1.80 -11.94
CA GLU A 7 -20.83 2.36 -10.98
C GLU A 7 -21.61 1.16 -10.41
N ILE A 8 -21.52 0.97 -9.10
CA ILE A 8 -22.17 -0.13 -8.38
C ILE A 8 -23.10 0.49 -7.35
N ASP A 9 -24.28 -0.08 -7.22
CA ASP A 9 -25.31 0.33 -6.29
C ASP A 9 -25.62 -0.86 -5.37
N GLU A 10 -25.24 -0.77 -4.10
CA GLU A 10 -25.51 -1.72 -3.00
C GLU A 10 -25.40 -3.21 -3.36
N SER A 11 -24.42 -3.58 -4.16
CA SER A 11 -24.29 -4.96 -4.64
C SER A 11 -22.84 -5.36 -4.84
N HIS A 12 -22.62 -6.66 -5.05
CA HIS A 12 -21.36 -7.20 -5.49
C HIS A 12 -21.27 -7.20 -7.01
N THR A 13 -20.13 -6.77 -7.54
CA THR A 13 -19.76 -6.95 -8.93
C THR A 13 -18.55 -7.88 -9.01
N TYR A 14 -18.57 -8.85 -9.93
CA TYR A 14 -17.54 -9.86 -10.03
C TYR A 14 -16.78 -9.75 -11.33
N PHE A 15 -15.47 -9.92 -11.22
CA PHE A 15 -14.52 -9.95 -12.32
C PHE A 15 -13.64 -11.18 -12.21
N PHE A 16 -12.93 -11.50 -13.25
CA PHE A 16 -11.84 -12.48 -13.18
C PHE A 16 -10.64 -12.02 -14.01
N VAL A 17 -9.48 -12.47 -13.59
CA VAL A 17 -8.20 -12.27 -14.29
C VAL A 17 -7.60 -13.64 -14.53
N LYS A 18 -7.41 -14.03 -15.78
CA LYS A 18 -6.63 -15.19 -16.13
C LYS A 18 -5.17 -14.81 -16.30
N ILE A 19 -4.29 -15.53 -15.63
CA ILE A 19 -2.85 -15.33 -15.73
C ILE A 19 -2.36 -15.92 -17.05
N PRO A 20 -1.56 -15.18 -17.85
CA PRO A 20 -1.03 -15.68 -19.10
C PRO A 20 -0.14 -16.92 -18.93
N GLU A 21 -0.13 -17.81 -19.90
CA GLU A 21 0.75 -18.99 -19.92
C GLU A 21 2.23 -18.62 -19.87
N ASN A 22 2.60 -17.51 -20.50
CA ASN A 22 3.98 -16.99 -20.51
C ASN A 22 4.26 -16.06 -19.32
N TYR A 23 3.51 -16.17 -18.23
CA TYR A 23 3.71 -15.37 -17.02
C TYR A 23 5.14 -15.50 -16.51
N THR A 24 5.77 -14.35 -16.33
CA THR A 24 7.08 -14.24 -15.66
C THR A 24 6.85 -13.73 -14.24
N LYS A 25 7.63 -14.20 -13.28
CA LYS A 25 7.51 -13.89 -11.85
C LYS A 25 7.36 -12.38 -11.57
N LYS A 26 6.16 -11.86 -11.66
CA LYS A 26 5.78 -10.46 -11.43
C LYS A 26 4.68 -10.40 -10.38
N ILE A 27 4.57 -9.26 -9.71
CA ILE A 27 3.48 -8.97 -8.76
C ILE A 27 2.22 -8.67 -9.58
N LEU A 28 1.09 -9.29 -9.23
CA LEU A 28 -0.22 -8.89 -9.73
C LEU A 28 -0.75 -7.76 -8.85
N ILE A 29 -0.98 -6.61 -9.46
CA ILE A 29 -1.48 -5.42 -8.76
C ILE A 29 -2.92 -5.18 -9.17
N ILE A 30 -3.77 -5.01 -8.19
CA ILE A 30 -5.17 -4.61 -8.32
C ILE A 30 -5.30 -3.30 -7.55
N ASN A 31 -5.58 -2.24 -8.29
CA ASN A 31 -5.64 -0.88 -7.77
C ASN A 31 -6.99 -0.25 -8.08
N THR A 32 -7.59 0.39 -7.10
CA THR A 32 -8.73 1.26 -7.33
C THR A 32 -8.45 2.64 -6.80
N HIS A 33 -9.07 3.60 -7.45
CA HIS A 33 -9.19 4.94 -6.92
C HIS A 33 -10.56 5.52 -7.23
N GLU A 34 -10.99 6.33 -6.32
CA GLU A 34 -12.22 7.06 -6.42
C GLU A 34 -12.17 8.05 -7.61
N ASN A 35 -13.25 8.13 -8.34
CA ASN A 35 -13.38 9.14 -9.40
C ASN A 35 -13.90 10.47 -8.81
N LYS A 36 -12.97 11.34 -8.40
CA LYS A 36 -13.28 12.66 -7.83
C LYS A 36 -13.74 13.73 -8.85
N GLN A 37 -13.91 13.38 -10.14
CA GLN A 37 -14.10 14.38 -11.20
C GLN A 37 -15.48 15.02 -11.29
N LYS A 38 -16.44 14.72 -10.44
CA LYS A 38 -17.69 15.48 -10.35
C LYS A 38 -17.97 15.84 -8.90
N LYS A 39 -17.96 17.13 -8.57
CA LYS A 39 -18.81 17.67 -7.51
C LYS A 39 -20.25 17.29 -7.89
N LEU A 40 -20.79 16.31 -7.24
CA LEU A 40 -22.21 15.97 -7.30
C LEU A 40 -22.99 16.86 -6.37
N ASP A 41 -24.26 17.04 -6.71
CA ASP A 41 -25.24 17.68 -5.84
C ASP A 41 -25.15 17.07 -4.44
N SER A 42 -25.29 17.91 -3.43
CA SER A 42 -24.81 17.79 -2.06
C SER A 42 -25.35 16.63 -1.21
N ASP A 43 -26.11 15.68 -1.75
CA ASP A 43 -26.84 14.69 -0.97
C ASP A 43 -26.52 13.20 -1.27
N GLU A 44 -25.65 12.89 -2.24
CA GLU A 44 -25.27 11.50 -2.51
C GLU A 44 -24.04 11.08 -1.67
N THR A 45 -24.23 10.13 -0.76
CA THR A 45 -23.15 9.46 -0.04
C THR A 45 -22.53 8.39 -0.92
N PHE A 46 -21.23 8.50 -1.16
CA PHE A 46 -20.44 7.46 -1.84
C PHE A 46 -19.68 6.66 -0.80
N SER A 47 -19.56 5.35 -1.03
CA SER A 47 -18.69 4.49 -0.26
C SER A 47 -17.48 4.06 -1.10
N ASP A 48 -16.40 3.73 -0.44
CA ASP A 48 -15.27 3.07 -1.06
C ASP A 48 -15.60 1.61 -1.36
N PRO A 49 -15.13 1.05 -2.48
CA PRO A 49 -15.34 -0.35 -2.79
C PRO A 49 -14.43 -1.25 -1.95
N ASP A 50 -15.01 -2.25 -1.30
CA ASP A 50 -14.27 -3.36 -0.71
C ASP A 50 -13.90 -4.41 -1.76
N PHE A 51 -12.73 -5.04 -1.61
CA PHE A 51 -12.26 -6.09 -2.50
C PHE A 51 -12.12 -7.42 -1.80
N TYR A 52 -12.52 -8.45 -2.52
CA TYR A 52 -12.36 -9.85 -2.12
C TYR A 52 -11.80 -10.62 -3.30
N ILE A 53 -10.68 -11.30 -3.13
CA ILE A 53 -10.00 -12.00 -4.21
C ILE A 53 -9.78 -13.46 -3.83
N SER A 54 -10.16 -14.37 -4.71
CA SER A 54 -9.99 -15.79 -4.52
C SER A 54 -9.53 -16.48 -5.79
N LYS A 55 -8.74 -17.54 -5.64
CA LYS A 55 -8.42 -18.49 -6.72
C LYS A 55 -9.40 -19.67 -6.77
N ILE A 56 -10.14 -19.90 -5.70
CA ILE A 56 -11.01 -21.06 -5.50
C ILE A 56 -12.47 -20.68 -5.64
N ASN A 57 -12.87 -19.61 -4.93
CA ASN A 57 -14.25 -19.15 -4.95
C ASN A 57 -14.49 -18.19 -6.12
N LYS A 58 -15.46 -18.53 -6.98
CA LYS A 58 -15.83 -17.70 -8.14
C LYS A 58 -16.56 -16.42 -7.78
N TYR A 59 -17.14 -16.35 -6.58
CA TYR A 59 -17.93 -15.23 -6.08
C TYR A 59 -17.48 -14.82 -4.68
N PRO A 60 -16.21 -14.35 -4.52
CA PRO A 60 -15.72 -13.94 -3.22
C PRO A 60 -16.45 -12.67 -2.78
N SER A 61 -17.06 -12.69 -1.58
CA SER A 61 -17.93 -11.63 -1.09
C SER A 61 -17.64 -11.21 0.34
N SER A 62 -16.60 -11.77 0.96
CA SER A 62 -16.17 -11.46 2.31
C SER A 62 -14.74 -11.94 2.54
N PHE A 63 -14.09 -11.49 3.62
CA PHE A 63 -12.77 -11.97 4.02
C PHE A 63 -12.74 -13.49 4.25
N ARG A 64 -13.85 -14.12 4.67
CA ARG A 64 -13.94 -15.57 4.88
C ARG A 64 -14.00 -16.38 3.58
N SER A 65 -14.37 -15.75 2.49
CA SER A 65 -14.55 -16.38 1.17
C SER A 65 -13.43 -16.01 0.19
N SER A 66 -12.37 -15.35 0.67
CA SER A 66 -11.27 -14.84 -0.15
C SER A 66 -9.91 -15.13 0.46
N GLU A 67 -8.88 -15.28 -0.36
CA GLU A 67 -7.48 -15.41 0.08
C GLU A 67 -6.79 -14.06 0.23
N TRP A 68 -7.30 -13.03 -0.42
CA TRP A 68 -6.83 -11.63 -0.31
C TRP A 68 -8.05 -10.71 -0.28
N PHE A 69 -8.00 -9.68 0.54
CA PHE A 69 -9.09 -8.72 0.66
C PHE A 69 -8.60 -7.33 1.09
N SER A 70 -9.44 -6.33 0.90
CA SER A 70 -9.28 -4.98 1.42
C SER A 70 -10.63 -4.42 1.79
N GLU A 71 -10.83 -4.12 3.08
CA GLU A 71 -12.09 -3.63 3.67
C GLU A 71 -11.87 -2.29 4.39
N ARG A 72 -11.21 -1.31 3.78
CA ARG A 72 -10.86 -0.04 4.42
C ARG A 72 -11.16 1.16 3.54
N TYR A 73 -11.30 2.32 4.19
CA TYR A 73 -11.53 3.60 3.52
C TYR A 73 -10.34 4.06 2.69
N GLY A 74 -10.57 4.48 1.46
CA GLY A 74 -9.60 5.14 0.58
C GLY A 74 -9.29 4.41 -0.72
N SER A 75 -8.27 4.89 -1.43
CA SER A 75 -7.75 4.22 -2.62
C SER A 75 -6.89 3.02 -2.22
N TYR A 76 -7.14 1.87 -2.81
CA TYR A 76 -6.48 0.63 -2.46
C TYR A 76 -5.55 0.12 -3.54
N ILE A 77 -4.39 -0.33 -3.10
CA ILE A 77 -3.49 -1.14 -3.91
C ILE A 77 -3.36 -2.50 -3.23
N LEU A 78 -3.92 -3.53 -3.85
CA LEU A 78 -3.70 -4.91 -3.42
C LEU A 78 -2.63 -5.53 -4.31
N ALA A 79 -1.61 -6.10 -3.68
CA ALA A 79 -0.48 -6.70 -4.36
C ALA A 79 -0.40 -8.19 -4.04
N ILE A 80 -0.53 -9.03 -5.05
CA ILE A 80 -0.39 -10.49 -4.92
C ILE A 80 1.04 -10.87 -5.31
N PRO A 81 1.83 -11.45 -4.39
CA PRO A 81 3.23 -11.74 -4.63
C PRO A 81 3.43 -12.85 -5.67
N PRO A 82 4.57 -12.86 -6.39
CA PRO A 82 4.83 -13.80 -7.48
C PRO A 82 4.75 -15.27 -7.08
N LYS A 83 5.10 -15.61 -5.85
CA LYS A 83 5.04 -17.00 -5.36
C LYS A 83 3.63 -17.55 -5.24
N SER A 84 2.64 -16.67 -5.10
CA SER A 84 1.22 -17.02 -5.04
C SER A 84 0.55 -17.12 -6.40
N ILE A 85 1.30 -16.88 -7.49
CA ILE A 85 0.78 -16.82 -8.85
C ILE A 85 1.45 -17.89 -9.71
N LYS A 86 0.65 -18.67 -10.45
CA LYS A 86 1.12 -19.63 -11.46
C LYS A 86 0.55 -19.27 -12.83
N PRO A 87 1.22 -19.66 -13.92
CA PRO A 87 0.60 -19.64 -15.24
C PRO A 87 -0.78 -20.32 -15.21
N ASP A 88 -1.70 -19.79 -15.98
CA ASP A 88 -3.10 -20.23 -16.09
C ASP A 88 -3.98 -20.12 -14.82
N ASP A 89 -3.45 -19.64 -13.70
CA ASP A 89 -4.29 -19.31 -12.55
C ASP A 89 -5.41 -18.34 -12.95
N ILE A 90 -6.56 -18.50 -12.32
CA ILE A 90 -7.67 -17.55 -12.43
C ILE A 90 -7.88 -16.91 -11.06
N PHE A 91 -7.83 -15.60 -11.02
CA PHE A 91 -8.18 -14.82 -9.85
C PHE A 91 -9.58 -14.25 -10.03
N TYR A 92 -10.49 -14.62 -9.16
CA TYR A 92 -11.83 -14.08 -9.08
C TYR A 92 -11.84 -12.91 -8.11
N ILE A 93 -12.43 -11.80 -8.53
CA ILE A 93 -12.46 -10.54 -7.79
C ILE A 93 -13.90 -10.18 -7.54
N GLY A 94 -14.31 -10.13 -6.28
CA GLY A 94 -15.57 -9.55 -5.84
C GLY A 94 -15.34 -8.13 -5.36
N MET A 95 -16.14 -7.21 -5.81
CA MET A 95 -16.15 -5.83 -5.34
C MET A 95 -17.51 -5.52 -4.73
N TYR A 96 -17.49 -4.99 -3.53
CA TYR A 96 -18.68 -4.62 -2.79
C TYR A 96 -18.70 -3.14 -2.47
N CYS A 97 -19.86 -2.52 -2.62
CA CYS A 97 -20.10 -1.16 -2.21
C CYS A 97 -21.30 -1.13 -1.25
N GLN A 98 -21.10 -0.57 -0.06
CA GLN A 98 -22.17 -0.42 0.93
C GLN A 98 -23.25 0.54 0.43
N PHE A 99 -22.83 1.57 -0.29
CA PHE A 99 -23.68 2.53 -1.00
C PHE A 99 -23.22 2.60 -2.44
N LYS A 100 -23.62 3.61 -3.18
CA LYS A 100 -23.17 3.85 -4.54
C LYS A 100 -21.66 4.12 -4.59
N CYS A 101 -20.93 3.44 -5.47
CA CYS A 101 -19.50 3.67 -5.69
C CYS A 101 -19.23 4.11 -7.11
N ARG A 102 -18.24 4.98 -7.27
CA ARG A 102 -17.62 5.30 -8.56
C ARG A 102 -16.13 5.13 -8.46
N TYR A 103 -15.57 4.20 -9.21
CA TYR A 103 -14.15 3.88 -9.12
C TYR A 103 -13.55 3.52 -10.48
N TYR A 104 -12.22 3.62 -10.55
CA TYR A 104 -11.43 3.02 -11.60
C TYR A 104 -10.74 1.77 -11.06
N LEU A 105 -10.90 0.67 -11.77
CA LEU A 105 -10.21 -0.57 -11.48
C LEU A 105 -9.04 -0.75 -12.46
N HIS A 106 -7.82 -0.82 -11.93
CA HIS A 106 -6.61 -1.09 -12.70
C HIS A 106 -6.01 -2.40 -12.27
N ILE A 107 -5.79 -3.30 -13.23
CA ILE A 107 -5.16 -4.59 -13.01
C ILE A 107 -3.95 -4.71 -13.92
N TYR A 108 -2.79 -4.93 -13.34
CA TYR A 108 -1.55 -5.02 -14.09
C TYR A 108 -0.47 -5.83 -13.38
N PHE A 109 0.58 -6.20 -14.11
CA PHE A 109 1.75 -6.87 -13.55
C PHE A 109 2.90 -5.88 -13.41
N ALA A 110 3.58 -5.92 -12.27
CA ALA A 110 4.78 -5.14 -12.01
C ALA A 110 5.92 -6.01 -11.49
N LYS A 111 7.15 -5.61 -11.76
CA LYS A 111 8.33 -6.25 -11.16
C LYS A 111 8.49 -5.84 -9.71
N GLU A 112 8.16 -4.60 -9.40
CA GLU A 112 8.28 -3.96 -8.11
C GLU A 112 7.11 -3.00 -7.92
N LEU A 113 6.77 -2.73 -6.68
CA LEU A 113 5.69 -1.81 -6.32
C LEU A 113 6.24 -0.40 -6.16
N SER A 114 5.63 0.57 -6.83
CA SER A 114 5.92 1.97 -6.56
C SER A 114 5.25 2.41 -5.27
N LEU A 115 6.01 3.06 -4.39
CA LEU A 115 5.51 3.75 -3.21
C LEU A 115 5.44 5.25 -3.51
N PRO A 116 4.26 5.84 -3.78
CA PRO A 116 4.15 7.27 -4.00
C PRO A 116 4.36 8.04 -2.69
N LEU A 117 5.06 9.17 -2.74
CA LEU A 117 5.16 10.08 -1.61
C LEU A 117 3.78 10.60 -1.19
N GLY A 118 3.55 10.69 0.10
CA GLY A 118 2.32 11.22 0.67
C GLY A 118 1.10 10.33 0.53
N THR A 119 1.27 9.10 0.01
CA THR A 119 0.17 8.15 -0.16
C THR A 119 0.37 6.94 0.75
N MET A 120 -0.61 6.62 1.56
CA MET A 120 -0.62 5.42 2.39
C MET A 120 -1.02 4.22 1.54
N ILE A 121 -0.22 3.16 1.60
CA ILE A 121 -0.52 1.87 0.97
C ILE A 121 -0.90 0.88 2.05
N ASN A 122 -2.00 0.16 1.85
CA ASN A 122 -2.42 -0.96 2.70
C ASN A 122 -2.26 -2.26 1.94
N PHE A 123 -1.74 -3.28 2.59
CA PHE A 123 -1.55 -4.60 1.98
C PHE A 123 -1.54 -5.71 3.03
N GLN A 124 -1.74 -6.92 2.54
CA GLN A 124 -1.61 -8.15 3.31
C GLN A 124 -0.29 -8.82 2.98
N ILE A 125 0.28 -9.49 3.97
CA ILE A 125 1.51 -10.26 3.77
C ILE A 125 1.40 -11.59 4.50
N LYS A 126 1.44 -12.68 3.75
CA LYS A 126 1.35 -14.04 4.28
C LYS A 126 2.59 -14.40 5.08
N PRO A 127 2.53 -15.46 5.93
CA PRO A 127 3.69 -15.92 6.66
C PRO A 127 4.92 -16.10 5.77
N HIS A 128 6.06 -15.60 6.24
CA HIS A 128 7.36 -15.68 5.55
C HIS A 128 7.39 -15.08 4.13
N GLU A 129 6.42 -14.23 3.79
CA GLU A 129 6.43 -13.47 2.54
C GLU A 129 7.25 -12.20 2.63
N THR A 130 7.70 -11.75 1.46
CA THR A 130 8.40 -10.48 1.28
C THR A 130 7.73 -9.64 0.22
N MET A 131 7.66 -8.33 0.46
CA MET A 131 7.19 -7.33 -0.49
C MET A 131 8.27 -6.31 -0.75
N ASN A 132 8.48 -5.97 -2.04
CA ASN A 132 9.48 -5.00 -2.46
C ASN A 132 8.80 -3.76 -3.03
N TYR A 133 9.20 -2.60 -2.55
CA TYR A 133 8.73 -1.31 -3.01
C TYR A 133 9.87 -0.45 -3.49
N ILE A 134 9.60 0.38 -4.49
CA ILE A 134 10.50 1.44 -4.93
C ILE A 134 9.86 2.78 -4.61
N LEU A 135 10.60 3.61 -3.90
CA LEU A 135 10.31 5.02 -3.68
C LEU A 135 11.27 5.84 -4.55
N HIS A 136 10.73 6.46 -5.59
CA HIS A 136 11.50 7.38 -6.42
C HIS A 136 11.43 8.79 -5.83
N LEU A 137 12.59 9.43 -5.67
CA LEU A 137 12.70 10.82 -5.24
C LEU A 137 13.35 11.65 -6.34
N ASP A 138 12.60 12.60 -6.86
CA ASP A 138 12.98 13.52 -7.92
C ASP A 138 13.40 14.92 -7.43
N LYS A 139 13.37 15.15 -6.12
CA LYS A 139 13.67 16.44 -5.49
C LYS A 139 14.51 16.29 -4.23
N ASP A 140 15.13 17.40 -3.83
CA ASP A 140 15.82 17.51 -2.56
C ASP A 140 14.85 17.44 -1.38
N PHE A 141 15.34 16.98 -0.23
CA PHE A 141 14.58 16.94 1.01
C PHE A 141 15.53 17.15 2.22
N GLU A 142 15.00 17.66 3.32
CA GLU A 142 15.73 17.70 4.58
C GLU A 142 15.69 16.35 5.28
N GLU A 143 14.51 15.75 5.30
CA GLU A 143 14.27 14.48 5.95
C GLU A 143 13.21 13.68 5.20
N LEU A 144 13.53 12.42 4.92
CA LEU A 144 12.60 11.39 4.41
C LEU A 144 12.24 10.47 5.56
N ASN A 145 10.94 10.27 5.76
CA ASN A 145 10.40 9.31 6.70
C ASN A 145 9.64 8.21 5.94
N VAL A 146 9.96 6.96 6.24
CA VAL A 146 9.23 5.78 5.75
C VAL A 146 8.73 5.00 6.95
N ILE A 147 7.42 4.84 7.06
CA ILE A 147 6.75 4.24 8.22
C ILE A 147 5.96 3.03 7.76
N ALA A 148 6.10 1.93 8.49
CA ALA A 148 5.28 0.74 8.32
C ALA A 148 4.67 0.31 9.65
N ASN A 149 3.36 0.02 9.66
CA ASN A 149 2.63 -0.43 10.86
C ASN A 149 1.75 -1.64 10.52
N ALA A 150 1.76 -2.66 11.39
CA ALA A 150 0.79 -3.74 11.37
C ALA A 150 -0.31 -3.43 12.40
N ILE A 151 -1.53 -3.18 11.92
CA ILE A 151 -2.64 -2.68 12.78
C ILE A 151 -3.22 -3.82 13.62
N ASP A 152 -3.30 -5.01 13.05
CA ASP A 152 -3.78 -6.23 13.71
C ASP A 152 -2.67 -6.98 14.47
N GLY A 153 -1.51 -6.35 14.61
CA GLY A 153 -0.30 -6.97 15.13
C GLY A 153 0.40 -7.81 14.07
N GLY A 154 1.49 -8.42 14.46
CA GLY A 154 2.29 -9.26 13.56
C GLY A 154 3.76 -8.92 13.64
N LYS A 155 4.57 -9.92 13.37
CA LYS A 155 6.03 -9.80 13.44
C LYS A 155 6.58 -9.61 12.03
N PHE A 156 7.00 -8.40 11.71
CA PHE A 156 7.61 -8.11 10.42
C PHE A 156 8.92 -7.33 10.59
N ARG A 157 9.69 -7.28 9.51
CA ARG A 157 10.86 -6.38 9.40
C ARG A 157 10.74 -5.51 8.16
N MET A 158 11.33 -4.33 8.25
CA MET A 158 11.49 -3.42 7.13
C MET A 158 12.96 -3.09 6.93
N PHE A 159 13.41 -3.14 5.68
CA PHE A 159 14.76 -2.80 5.27
C PHE A 159 14.69 -1.77 4.16
N MET A 160 15.64 -0.86 4.11
CA MET A 160 15.72 0.12 3.03
C MET A 160 17.15 0.26 2.54
N ASN A 161 17.31 0.38 1.23
CA ASN A 161 18.59 0.57 0.58
C ASN A 161 18.47 1.62 -0.54
N LYS A 162 19.56 2.33 -0.77
CA LYS A 162 19.67 3.32 -1.82
C LYS A 162 20.23 2.67 -3.09
N GLU A 163 19.60 2.92 -4.25
CA GLU A 163 20.06 2.52 -5.58
C GLU A 163 20.21 1.01 -5.83
N ALA A 164 19.93 0.17 -4.86
CA ALA A 164 20.06 -1.27 -5.00
C ALA A 164 18.93 -1.99 -4.26
N PRO A 165 18.49 -3.16 -4.72
CA PRO A 165 17.48 -3.93 -4.01
C PRO A 165 17.87 -4.20 -2.55
N SER A 166 16.95 -3.97 -1.65
CA SER A 166 17.14 -4.26 -0.23
C SER A 166 17.11 -5.75 0.03
N SER A 167 17.97 -6.21 0.93
CA SER A 167 17.95 -7.57 1.47
C SER A 167 18.28 -7.54 2.95
N GLN A 168 18.06 -8.65 3.67
CA GLN A 168 18.44 -8.77 5.08
C GLN A 168 19.92 -8.50 5.34
N ASN A 169 20.76 -8.70 4.33
CA ASN A 169 22.23 -8.57 4.44
C ASN A 169 22.78 -7.27 3.84
N THR A 170 21.95 -6.50 3.13
CA THR A 170 22.38 -5.30 2.41
C THR A 170 21.41 -4.15 2.63
N PHE A 171 21.31 -3.67 3.85
CA PHE A 171 20.51 -2.49 4.17
C PHE A 171 21.41 -1.40 4.76
N ASN A 172 21.10 -0.13 4.45
CA ASN A 172 21.84 1.01 4.99
C ASN A 172 21.07 1.78 6.06
N VAL A 173 19.86 1.36 6.40
CA VAL A 173 19.05 2.08 7.38
C VAL A 173 18.45 1.11 8.38
N VAL A 174 18.68 1.37 9.66
CA VAL A 174 18.21 0.53 10.77
C VAL A 174 16.83 1.00 11.23
N PRO A 175 15.84 0.10 11.35
CA PRO A 175 14.52 0.46 11.84
C PRO A 175 14.51 0.77 13.34
N SER A 176 13.63 1.68 13.76
CA SER A 176 13.32 1.98 15.15
C SER A 176 12.15 1.13 15.67
N TRP A 177 12.19 0.73 16.93
CA TRP A 177 11.38 -0.35 17.52
C TRP A 177 10.25 0.13 18.44
N ILE A 178 9.28 0.92 18.02
CA ILE A 178 8.11 1.19 18.89
C ILE A 178 6.84 1.14 18.04
N ASN A 179 6.04 0.08 18.21
CA ASN A 179 4.71 -0.12 17.57
C ASN A 179 4.67 -0.04 16.03
N GLY A 180 5.76 -0.32 15.36
CA GLY A 180 5.92 -0.23 13.91
C GLY A 180 7.37 0.01 13.56
N TYR A 181 7.66 0.09 12.26
CA TYR A 181 8.98 0.43 11.78
C TYR A 181 8.98 1.83 11.18
N SER A 182 9.91 2.65 11.63
CA SER A 182 10.20 3.95 11.05
C SER A 182 11.65 3.98 10.59
N ILE A 183 11.84 4.34 9.33
CA ILE A 183 13.16 4.60 8.74
C ILE A 183 13.22 6.08 8.42
N GLN A 184 14.28 6.74 8.92
CA GLN A 184 14.50 8.16 8.73
C GLN A 184 15.81 8.36 7.99
N VAL A 185 15.79 9.14 6.92
CA VAL A 185 16.98 9.56 6.15
C VAL A 185 17.08 11.06 6.16
N SER A 186 18.17 11.57 6.70
CA SER A 186 18.46 13.02 6.73
C SER A 186 19.47 13.39 5.64
N ASN A 187 19.35 14.59 5.08
CA ASN A 187 20.30 15.19 4.14
C ASN A 187 21.71 15.36 4.74
N LYS A 188 21.83 15.31 6.06
CA LYS A 188 23.11 15.33 6.78
C LYS A 188 23.88 14.02 6.65
N ASN A 189 23.19 12.92 6.38
CA ASN A 189 23.80 11.61 6.20
C ASN A 189 24.03 11.32 4.71
N LYS A 190 25.14 11.77 4.18
CA LYS A 190 25.48 11.64 2.74
C LYS A 190 25.54 10.20 2.23
N ASN A 191 25.76 9.23 3.11
CA ASN A 191 25.81 7.82 2.71
C ASN A 191 24.41 7.24 2.40
N GLN A 192 23.40 7.77 3.08
CA GLN A 192 22.00 7.33 2.92
C GLN A 192 21.19 8.28 2.06
N TYR A 193 21.54 9.56 2.07
CA TYR A 193 20.86 10.58 1.30
C TYR A 193 21.14 10.47 -0.19
N CYS A 194 20.13 10.67 -0.99
CA CYS A 194 20.28 10.90 -2.42
C CYS A 194 19.09 11.67 -3.01
N THR A 195 19.33 12.35 -4.12
CA THR A 195 18.35 13.06 -4.92
C THR A 195 18.31 12.48 -6.31
N ASN A 196 17.16 12.51 -6.96
CA ASN A 196 16.92 11.89 -8.26
C ASN A 196 17.35 10.41 -8.27
N CYS A 197 16.88 9.66 -7.28
CA CYS A 197 17.28 8.28 -7.04
C CYS A 197 16.12 7.42 -6.57
N ASN A 198 16.39 6.11 -6.47
CA ASN A 198 15.45 5.12 -5.98
C ASN A 198 15.88 4.61 -4.60
N TYR A 199 14.94 4.62 -3.67
CA TYR A 199 15.05 3.82 -2.45
C TYR A 199 14.27 2.52 -2.62
N HIS A 200 14.93 1.40 -2.38
CA HIS A 200 14.34 0.07 -2.39
C HIS A 200 13.96 -0.32 -0.97
N ILE A 201 12.70 -0.61 -0.74
CA ILE A 201 12.14 -0.95 0.56
C ILE A 201 11.70 -2.40 0.51
N LEU A 202 12.22 -3.22 1.41
CA LEU A 202 11.84 -4.62 1.59
C LEU A 202 11.05 -4.73 2.90
N ILE A 203 9.87 -5.32 2.84
CA ILE A 203 9.08 -5.70 4.01
C ILE A 203 8.95 -7.21 4.03
N GLN A 204 9.24 -7.81 5.18
CA GLN A 204 9.19 -9.25 5.37
C GLN A 204 8.34 -9.60 6.59
N ASN A 205 7.35 -10.46 6.40
CA ASN A 205 6.66 -11.09 7.52
C ASN A 205 7.55 -12.22 8.07
N GLU A 206 7.97 -12.10 9.33
CA GLU A 206 8.78 -13.11 10.02
C GLU A 206 7.95 -14.05 10.90
N GLY A 207 6.67 -13.75 11.05
CA GLY A 207 5.75 -14.56 11.85
C GLY A 207 5.16 -15.73 11.08
N ASP A 208 4.58 -16.66 11.83
CA ASP A 208 3.82 -17.82 11.32
C ASP A 208 2.34 -17.45 11.04
N GLN A 209 1.96 -16.22 11.33
CA GLN A 209 0.62 -15.67 11.11
C GLN A 209 0.63 -14.70 9.94
N GLU A 210 -0.48 -14.67 9.20
CA GLU A 210 -0.72 -13.64 8.19
C GLU A 210 -0.91 -12.28 8.86
N ILE A 211 -0.33 -11.22 8.27
CA ILE A 211 -0.61 -9.85 8.65
C ILE A 211 -1.65 -9.32 7.66
N ASN A 212 -2.89 -9.19 8.10
CA ASN A 212 -4.01 -8.81 7.24
C ASN A 212 -4.02 -7.33 6.92
N SER A 213 -3.36 -6.52 7.74
CA SER A 213 -3.36 -5.08 7.60
C SER A 213 -2.01 -4.49 7.96
N LEU A 214 -1.16 -4.39 6.97
CA LEU A 214 0.09 -3.66 7.05
C LEU A 214 -0.02 -2.37 6.23
N THR A 215 0.28 -1.25 6.86
CA THR A 215 0.32 0.07 6.20
C THR A 215 1.75 0.45 5.93
N LEU A 216 2.01 1.06 4.77
CA LEU A 216 3.28 1.65 4.39
C LEU A 216 3.04 3.07 3.90
N TYR A 217 3.81 4.01 4.43
CA TYR A 217 3.69 5.42 4.11
C TYR A 217 5.07 6.08 4.06
N ALA A 218 5.31 6.90 3.03
CA ALA A 218 6.51 7.69 2.90
C ALA A 218 6.17 9.17 2.75
N TYR A 219 6.86 10.03 3.48
CA TYR A 219 6.73 11.48 3.37
C TYR A 219 8.05 12.20 3.55
N ILE A 220 8.14 13.39 2.98
CA ILE A 220 9.27 14.31 3.11
C ILE A 220 8.89 15.41 4.09
N GLN A 221 9.81 15.70 4.99
CA GLN A 221 9.74 16.85 5.86
C GLN A 221 10.78 17.88 5.39
N ASP A 222 10.31 19.00 4.85
CA ASP A 222 11.17 20.07 4.34
C ASP A 222 11.44 21.16 5.37
N LYS A 223 10.66 21.23 6.45
CA LYS A 223 10.82 22.21 7.54
C LYS A 223 10.37 21.61 8.87
N ILE A 224 11.19 21.81 9.89
CA ILE A 224 10.80 21.53 11.27
C ILE A 224 9.99 22.74 11.76
N PHE A 225 8.70 22.53 12.02
CA PHE A 225 7.89 23.53 12.70
C PHE A 225 8.21 23.47 14.19
N THR A 226 8.90 24.50 14.69
CA THR A 226 9.03 24.67 16.14
C THR A 226 7.74 25.30 16.65
N LEU A 227 6.97 24.55 17.42
CA LEU A 227 5.83 25.10 18.15
C LEU A 227 6.40 25.99 19.26
N ALA A 228 6.30 27.31 19.10
CA ALA A 228 6.56 28.23 20.20
C ALA A 228 5.43 28.06 21.22
N PRO A 229 5.72 27.94 22.53
CA PRO A 229 4.70 27.94 23.55
C PRO A 229 3.90 29.25 23.48
N VAL A 230 2.58 29.14 23.34
CA VAL A 230 1.70 30.32 23.44
C VAL A 230 1.68 30.71 24.92
N ASN A 231 2.33 31.81 25.26
CA ASN A 231 2.17 32.43 26.58
C ASN A 231 0.74 32.96 26.67
N VAL A 232 -0.13 32.18 27.34
CA VAL A 232 -1.44 32.66 27.72
C VAL A 232 -1.23 33.65 28.84
N LEU A 233 -1.26 34.95 28.51
CA LEU A 233 -1.35 36.03 29.52
C LEU A 233 -2.75 35.89 30.16
N TYR A 234 -2.78 35.38 31.38
CA TYR A 234 -3.96 35.51 32.22
C TYR A 234 -4.03 36.97 32.68
N ASP A 235 -4.89 37.76 32.06
CA ASP A 235 -5.27 39.03 32.64
C ASP A 235 -6.00 38.73 33.96
N SER A 236 -5.34 39.05 35.07
CA SER A 236 -5.96 39.04 36.38
C SER A 236 -6.90 40.24 36.47
N MET A 237 -8.19 39.95 36.42
CA MET A 237 -9.22 40.90 36.91
C MET A 237 -9.21 40.94 38.43
#